data_6551e5abc8adb0b8019c44f71e7098af
#
_entry.id   6551e5abc8adb0b8019c44f71e7098af
#
_cell.length_a   1.000
_cell.length_b   1.000
_cell.length_c   1.000
_cell.angle_alpha   90.00
_cell.angle_beta   90.00
_cell.angle_gamma   90.00
#
_symmetry.space_group_name_H-M   'P 1'
#
loop_
_entity.id
_entity.type
_entity.pdbx_description
1 polymer ?
#
loop_
_entity_poly.entity_id
_entity_poly.type
_entity_poly.pdbx_seq_one_letter_code
_entity_poly.pdbx_strand_id
1 'polypeptide(L)'
;MKKIFTITLVLIAGITALVHFSGPHCITEQLTPSPSESQRVLLIPLDSRPPCTKLVTDNGQTAGISVIMPPTQYMDFYTQPGEIASLRSWLLSEAQNAQEAIISIDQLLYGGLIASRNRAITEADIDGLIIYLKELHRKNPSLQLYAFTILPRMTPPDYIEAYDDRAQLLEWSRLIHICRNEPTDENTEKLRELESSIPPEHLQSYKEIYNRNYQLNCQLARLLAEGVIQKLVLAQDDGEAFSLPNMRLKEFVNYVNNQSIDSNSLQIIHGADEVALSILTNIAKKNYIPPKNFKVYVDYNNPDTPKSFMPYMAINNSQTADERLVFHGSKQVAAPADADYILFISCGSRSTMNDRKKTINRLKQYIADGKPVALVDLSENFAAQETLFPLMLKENFPMNRLVAYAGWNTASNSIGTAIAQTEIYLTALSAKSNKDSAVYYNLHNLNNRFFEDYYYLKDIIDLVNISLKKKGYTNVYDLDLKHNYIWSDDMLKKSLQQRLYQYKYSTSCNTPVFIPEANASFSVTDISLEAFFPWPRTFEIYLSTSLKITKHKTQ
;
A
#
# COMPACT_ATOMS: atom_id res chain seq x y z
N MET A 1 -37.38 -62.38 -40.74
CA MET A 1 -36.16 -62.21 -39.90
C MET A 1 -35.34 -60.94 -40.18
N LYS A 2 -35.35 -60.36 -41.37
CA LYS A 2 -34.53 -59.12 -41.64
C LYS A 2 -35.08 -57.80 -41.08
N LYS A 3 -36.37 -57.69 -40.72
CA LYS A 3 -36.97 -56.44 -40.20
C LYS A 3 -36.84 -56.31 -38.66
N ILE A 4 -36.62 -57.39 -37.92
CA ILE A 4 -36.48 -57.37 -36.48
C ILE A 4 -35.04 -56.96 -36.09
N PHE A 5 -34.03 -57.32 -36.90
CA PHE A 5 -32.64 -56.93 -36.65
C PHE A 5 -32.34 -55.43 -36.82
N THR A 6 -33.08 -54.72 -37.68
CA THR A 6 -32.87 -53.31 -37.94
C THR A 6 -33.47 -52.42 -36.84
N ILE A 7 -34.53 -52.85 -36.18
CA ILE A 7 -35.17 -52.08 -35.08
C ILE A 7 -34.34 -52.24 -33.79
N THR A 8 -33.74 -53.41 -33.54
CA THR A 8 -32.88 -53.61 -32.36
C THR A 8 -31.56 -52.86 -32.46
N LEU A 9 -30.98 -52.69 -33.65
CA LEU A 9 -29.75 -51.91 -33.86
C LEU A 9 -29.99 -50.38 -33.70
N VAL A 10 -31.14 -49.86 -34.08
CA VAL A 10 -31.50 -48.45 -33.88
C VAL A 10 -31.82 -48.14 -32.43
N LEU A 11 -32.40 -49.07 -31.69
CA LEU A 11 -32.65 -48.90 -30.24
C LEU A 11 -31.35 -48.98 -29.41
N ILE A 12 -30.38 -49.81 -29.79
CA ILE A 12 -29.06 -49.87 -29.10
C ILE A 12 -28.22 -48.64 -29.44
N ALA A 13 -28.26 -48.12 -30.67
CA ALA A 13 -27.60 -46.85 -31.06
C ALA A 13 -28.24 -45.62 -30.37
N GLY A 14 -29.56 -45.65 -30.15
CA GLY A 14 -30.27 -44.57 -29.45
C GLY A 14 -29.96 -44.55 -27.94
N ILE A 15 -29.79 -45.72 -27.30
CA ILE A 15 -29.46 -45.82 -25.89
C ILE A 15 -27.97 -45.53 -25.63
N THR A 16 -27.06 -45.90 -26.54
CA THR A 16 -25.64 -45.50 -26.45
C THR A 16 -25.42 -44.02 -26.74
N ALA A 17 -26.26 -43.34 -27.53
CA ALA A 17 -26.18 -41.89 -27.73
C ALA A 17 -26.73 -41.08 -26.54
N LEU A 18 -27.64 -41.63 -25.73
CA LEU A 18 -28.18 -40.98 -24.54
C LEU A 18 -27.30 -41.14 -23.27
N VAL A 19 -26.37 -42.08 -23.27
CA VAL A 19 -25.44 -42.29 -22.13
C VAL A 19 -24.13 -41.45 -22.29
N HIS A 20 -23.89 -40.85 -23.45
CA HIS A 20 -22.64 -40.10 -23.72
C HIS A 20 -22.75 -38.57 -23.58
N PHE A 21 -23.84 -38.03 -23.01
CA PHE A 21 -24.03 -36.57 -22.81
C PHE A 21 -24.33 -36.13 -21.40
N SER A 22 -23.95 -36.91 -20.40
CA SER A 22 -23.88 -36.41 -19.00
C SER A 22 -22.43 -36.25 -18.56
N GLY A 23 -21.68 -35.41 -19.28
CA GLY A 23 -20.52 -34.77 -18.69
C GLY A 23 -20.98 -33.82 -17.58
N PRO A 24 -20.15 -33.55 -16.56
CA PRO A 24 -20.54 -32.68 -15.48
C PRO A 24 -20.99 -31.34 -16.07
N HIS A 25 -22.26 -30.97 -15.86
CA HIS A 25 -22.79 -29.69 -16.25
C HIS A 25 -22.08 -28.62 -15.44
N CYS A 26 -21.05 -27.99 -16.03
CA CYS A 26 -20.40 -26.83 -15.44
C CYS A 26 -21.41 -25.67 -15.47
N ILE A 27 -21.98 -25.34 -14.31
CA ILE A 27 -22.87 -24.17 -14.17
C ILE A 27 -21.97 -22.95 -14.17
N THR A 28 -22.11 -22.10 -15.19
CA THR A 28 -21.42 -20.81 -15.30
C THR A 28 -22.33 -19.70 -14.85
N GLU A 29 -21.81 -18.80 -14.00
CA GLU A 29 -22.53 -17.65 -13.45
C GLU A 29 -21.66 -16.40 -13.59
N GLN A 30 -22.26 -15.29 -14.06
CA GLN A 30 -21.59 -13.99 -14.04
C GLN A 30 -21.52 -13.50 -12.61
N LEU A 31 -20.33 -13.22 -12.12
CA LEU A 31 -20.12 -12.74 -10.76
C LEU A 31 -20.51 -11.26 -10.68
N THR A 32 -21.48 -10.95 -9.83
CA THR A 32 -21.87 -9.58 -9.46
C THR A 32 -21.51 -9.35 -8.01
N PRO A 33 -20.62 -8.40 -7.69
CA PRO A 33 -20.27 -8.13 -6.30
C PRO A 33 -21.46 -7.52 -5.56
N SER A 34 -21.74 -8.02 -4.38
CA SER A 34 -22.70 -7.41 -3.46
C SER A 34 -21.95 -6.66 -2.37
N PRO A 35 -22.14 -5.35 -2.23
CA PRO A 35 -21.57 -4.61 -1.12
C PRO A 35 -22.06 -5.23 0.20
N SER A 36 -21.14 -5.53 1.11
CA SER A 36 -21.48 -5.88 2.47
C SER A 36 -21.41 -4.60 3.31
N GLU A 37 -22.53 -4.12 3.81
CA GLU A 37 -22.60 -2.89 4.61
C GLU A 37 -22.53 -3.15 6.13
N SER A 38 -21.89 -4.23 6.56
CA SER A 38 -22.00 -4.67 7.96
C SER A 38 -21.17 -3.85 8.95
N GLN A 39 -20.11 -3.19 8.52
CA GLN A 39 -19.21 -2.42 9.39
C GLN A 39 -18.80 -1.12 8.72
N ARG A 40 -18.86 -0.02 9.47
CA ARG A 40 -18.44 1.31 9.01
C ARG A 40 -17.16 1.73 9.74
N VAL A 41 -16.14 2.08 8.98
CA VAL A 41 -14.86 2.63 9.46
C VAL A 41 -14.68 4.02 8.88
N LEU A 42 -14.51 5.04 9.71
CA LEU A 42 -14.17 6.38 9.25
C LEU A 42 -12.69 6.44 8.91
N LEU A 43 -12.36 7.14 7.84
CA LEU A 43 -10.98 7.38 7.42
C LEU A 43 -10.72 8.87 7.21
N ILE A 44 -9.85 9.44 8.03
CA ILE A 44 -9.12 10.67 7.69
C ILE A 44 -7.79 10.21 7.08
N PRO A 45 -7.63 10.26 5.75
CA PRO A 45 -6.44 9.74 5.08
C PRO A 45 -5.21 10.63 5.31
N LEU A 46 -4.03 10.14 4.98
CA LEU A 46 -2.78 10.92 5.05
C LEU A 46 -2.83 12.15 4.14
N ASP A 47 -3.36 11.95 2.95
CA ASP A 47 -3.64 12.96 1.92
C ASP A 47 -4.66 12.41 0.90
N SER A 48 -5.02 13.24 -0.09
CA SER A 48 -6.04 12.89 -1.08
C SER A 48 -5.58 11.93 -2.19
N ARG A 49 -4.32 11.51 -2.20
CA ARG A 49 -3.79 10.59 -3.23
C ARG A 49 -4.43 9.19 -3.15
N PRO A 50 -4.55 8.49 -4.31
CA PRO A 50 -5.13 7.15 -4.38
C PRO A 50 -4.49 6.12 -3.44
N PRO A 51 -3.16 6.08 -3.19
CA PRO A 51 -2.58 5.17 -2.21
C PRO A 51 -3.11 5.35 -0.79
N CYS A 52 -3.45 6.59 -0.40
CA CYS A 52 -3.97 6.91 0.93
C CYS A 52 -5.50 6.82 1.03
N THR A 53 -6.20 6.80 -0.10
CA THR A 53 -7.68 6.83 -0.20
C THR A 53 -8.24 5.58 -0.88
N LYS A 54 -8.15 5.50 -2.21
CA LYS A 54 -8.72 4.42 -3.03
C LYS A 54 -8.18 3.04 -2.63
N LEU A 55 -6.88 2.90 -2.41
CA LEU A 55 -6.28 1.64 -2.01
C LEU A 55 -6.89 1.12 -0.69
N VAL A 56 -7.19 2.01 0.26
CA VAL A 56 -7.81 1.66 1.54
C VAL A 56 -9.28 1.28 1.34
N THR A 57 -10.05 2.06 0.56
CA THR A 57 -11.46 1.77 0.29
C THR A 57 -11.68 0.49 -0.49
N ASP A 58 -10.86 0.23 -1.51
CA ASP A 58 -10.95 -0.98 -2.34
C ASP A 58 -10.66 -2.25 -1.51
N ASN A 59 -9.66 -2.20 -0.62
CA ASN A 59 -9.38 -3.31 0.30
C ASN A 59 -10.44 -3.43 1.39
N GLY A 60 -11.07 -2.33 1.81
CA GLY A 60 -12.25 -2.35 2.67
C GLY A 60 -13.39 -3.15 2.04
N GLN A 61 -13.65 -2.97 0.76
CA GLN A 61 -14.66 -3.76 0.03
C GLN A 61 -14.34 -5.27 0.02
N THR A 62 -13.05 -5.64 -0.10
CA THR A 62 -12.63 -7.05 0.01
C THR A 62 -12.96 -7.61 1.40
N ALA A 63 -12.78 -6.81 2.47
CA ALA A 63 -13.11 -7.19 3.85
C ALA A 63 -14.61 -7.13 4.17
N GLY A 64 -15.45 -6.57 3.29
CA GLY A 64 -16.85 -6.27 3.59
C GLY A 64 -17.01 -5.08 4.55
N ILE A 65 -16.04 -4.17 4.59
CA ILE A 65 -16.02 -2.96 5.42
C ILE A 65 -16.30 -1.75 4.54
N SER A 66 -17.27 -0.92 4.96
CA SER A 66 -17.56 0.37 4.35
C SER A 66 -16.62 1.44 4.93
N VAL A 67 -15.61 1.83 4.17
CA VAL A 67 -14.67 2.90 4.56
C VAL A 67 -15.26 4.24 4.12
N ILE A 68 -15.55 5.11 5.07
CA ILE A 68 -16.19 6.42 4.86
C ILE A 68 -15.14 7.52 5.02
N MET A 69 -15.01 8.35 4.00
CA MET A 69 -14.04 9.46 3.96
C MET A 69 -14.74 10.83 3.90
N PRO A 70 -14.04 11.91 4.30
CA PRO A 70 -14.57 13.25 4.12
C PRO A 70 -14.79 13.58 2.64
N PRO A 71 -15.70 14.51 2.33
CA PRO A 71 -15.85 15.05 0.99
C PRO A 71 -14.51 15.56 0.43
N THR A 72 -14.24 15.26 -0.83
CA THR A 72 -12.96 15.61 -1.50
C THR A 72 -12.62 17.10 -1.41
N GLN A 73 -13.61 17.96 -1.39
CA GLN A 73 -13.44 19.41 -1.26
C GLN A 73 -12.85 19.86 0.08
N TYR A 74 -12.87 19.02 1.12
CA TYR A 74 -12.25 19.31 2.41
C TYR A 74 -10.82 18.83 2.49
N MET A 75 -10.43 17.93 1.57
CA MET A 75 -9.11 17.32 1.55
C MET A 75 -8.10 18.22 0.81
N ASP A 76 -6.84 17.90 0.97
CA ASP A 76 -5.76 18.58 0.26
C ASP A 76 -5.80 18.33 -1.25
N PHE A 77 -5.21 19.24 -2.00
CA PHE A 77 -4.97 19.08 -3.42
C PHE A 77 -3.54 19.51 -3.75
N TYR A 78 -2.65 18.54 -3.89
CA TYR A 78 -1.22 18.73 -4.14
C TYR A 78 -0.56 19.62 -3.07
N THR A 79 -0.14 20.84 -3.43
CA THR A 79 0.48 21.81 -2.51
C THR A 79 -0.54 22.62 -1.69
N GLN A 80 -1.82 22.51 -2.01
CA GLN A 80 -2.88 23.21 -1.28
C GLN A 80 -3.32 22.32 -0.10
N PRO A 81 -3.18 22.79 1.15
CA PRO A 81 -3.61 22.02 2.32
C PRO A 81 -5.13 21.90 2.38
N GLY A 82 -5.59 20.81 2.98
CA GLY A 82 -7.00 20.58 3.26
C GLY A 82 -7.58 21.55 4.29
N GLU A 83 -8.89 21.66 4.31
CA GLU A 83 -9.65 22.52 5.22
C GLU A 83 -9.79 21.86 6.62
N ILE A 84 -8.82 22.09 7.50
CA ILE A 84 -8.71 21.44 8.82
C ILE A 84 -10.00 21.58 9.63
N ALA A 85 -10.63 22.74 9.65
CA ALA A 85 -11.87 22.99 10.41
C ALA A 85 -13.04 22.13 9.87
N SER A 86 -13.18 22.04 8.54
CA SER A 86 -14.19 21.24 7.87
C SER A 86 -13.97 19.73 8.10
N LEU A 87 -12.71 19.27 8.02
CA LEU A 87 -12.32 17.88 8.30
C LEU A 87 -12.67 17.49 9.75
N ARG A 88 -12.31 18.32 10.73
CA ARG A 88 -12.62 18.10 12.14
C ARG A 88 -14.14 18.10 12.41
N SER A 89 -14.86 19.02 11.81
CA SER A 89 -16.34 19.08 11.93
C SER A 89 -17.00 17.85 11.33
N TRP A 90 -16.55 17.42 10.14
CA TRP A 90 -17.04 16.22 9.48
C TRP A 90 -16.80 14.97 10.33
N LEU A 91 -15.57 14.78 10.83
CA LEU A 91 -15.25 13.62 11.68
C LEU A 91 -16.11 13.58 12.93
N LEU A 92 -16.34 14.71 13.57
CA LEU A 92 -17.19 14.80 14.77
C LEU A 92 -18.64 14.45 14.45
N SER A 93 -19.17 14.85 13.28
CA SER A 93 -20.54 14.56 12.86
C SER A 93 -20.76 13.09 12.49
N GLU A 94 -19.76 12.45 11.83
CA GLU A 94 -19.88 11.05 11.43
C GLU A 94 -19.54 10.05 12.55
N ALA A 95 -18.83 10.50 13.58
CA ALA A 95 -18.31 9.66 14.66
C ALA A 95 -19.40 8.83 15.38
N GLN A 96 -20.62 9.34 15.49
CA GLN A 96 -21.75 8.64 16.11
C GLN A 96 -22.27 7.46 15.28
N ASN A 97 -21.90 7.38 14.01
CA ASN A 97 -22.39 6.38 13.05
C ASN A 97 -21.34 5.29 12.73
N ALA A 98 -20.23 5.24 13.46
CA ALA A 98 -19.14 4.30 13.22
C ALA A 98 -18.61 3.69 14.52
N GLN A 99 -17.97 2.54 14.41
CA GLN A 99 -17.33 1.85 15.52
C GLN A 99 -15.84 2.16 15.60
N GLU A 100 -15.20 2.38 14.46
CA GLU A 100 -13.77 2.65 14.37
C GLU A 100 -13.50 3.87 13.47
N ALA A 101 -12.43 4.60 13.80
CA ALA A 101 -11.91 5.67 12.97
C ALA A 101 -10.38 5.55 12.83
N ILE A 102 -9.90 5.55 11.60
CA ILE A 102 -8.47 5.64 11.24
C ILE A 102 -8.17 7.10 10.94
N ILE A 103 -7.23 7.69 11.67
CA ILE A 103 -7.04 9.14 11.65
C ILE A 103 -5.58 9.48 11.38
N SER A 104 -5.32 10.13 10.23
CA SER A 104 -4.05 10.83 10.02
C SER A 104 -4.02 12.11 10.85
N ILE A 105 -3.06 12.18 11.74
CA ILE A 105 -2.76 13.40 12.51
C ILE A 105 -2.27 14.50 11.58
N ASP A 106 -1.46 14.13 10.58
CA ASP A 106 -0.92 15.10 9.60
C ASP A 106 -2.02 15.81 8.82
N GLN A 107 -3.08 15.08 8.42
CA GLN A 107 -4.22 15.69 7.73
C GLN A 107 -5.01 16.63 8.66
N LEU A 108 -5.23 16.23 9.91
CA LEU A 108 -6.01 17.03 10.89
C LEU A 108 -5.25 18.22 11.47
N LEU A 109 -3.91 18.25 11.37
CA LEU A 109 -3.08 19.32 11.93
C LEU A 109 -2.49 20.23 10.86
N TYR A 110 -1.98 19.65 9.78
CA TYR A 110 -1.30 20.40 8.71
C TYR A 110 -2.17 20.55 7.45
N GLY A 111 -3.15 19.68 7.26
CA GLY A 111 -3.97 19.57 6.04
C GLY A 111 -3.33 18.69 4.97
N GLY A 112 -2.53 17.66 5.35
CA GLY A 112 -1.95 16.67 4.45
C GLY A 112 -0.44 16.52 4.54
N LEU A 113 0.11 15.47 3.91
CA LEU A 113 1.53 15.12 4.00
C LEU A 113 2.45 16.21 3.43
N ILE A 114 2.14 16.79 2.27
CA ILE A 114 2.99 17.85 1.68
C ILE A 114 2.96 19.10 2.57
N ALA A 115 1.79 19.45 3.09
CA ALA A 115 1.66 20.59 4.00
C ALA A 115 2.44 20.38 5.30
N SER A 116 2.53 19.13 5.84
CA SER A 116 3.31 18.84 7.05
C SER A 116 4.82 19.06 6.87
N ARG A 117 5.31 19.00 5.64
CA ARG A 117 6.72 19.24 5.31
C ARG A 117 7.09 20.73 5.22
N ASN A 118 6.09 21.57 4.93
CA ASN A 118 6.28 22.99 4.57
C ASN A 118 5.60 23.97 5.53
N ARG A 119 4.64 23.53 6.34
CA ARG A 119 3.90 24.38 7.25
C ARG A 119 4.51 24.37 8.65
N ALA A 120 4.98 25.53 9.12
CA ALA A 120 5.31 25.71 10.52
C ALA A 120 4.05 25.63 11.39
N ILE A 121 4.11 24.89 12.50
CA ILE A 121 3.06 24.83 13.53
C ILE A 121 3.56 25.39 14.85
N THR A 122 2.63 25.87 15.64
CA THR A 122 2.87 26.41 16.99
C THR A 122 2.48 25.37 18.07
N GLU A 123 2.84 25.63 19.32
CA GLU A 123 2.32 24.87 20.46
C GLU A 123 0.80 24.95 20.56
N ALA A 124 0.22 26.12 20.28
CA ALA A 124 -1.21 26.33 20.29
C ALA A 124 -1.94 25.46 19.22
N ASP A 125 -1.34 25.23 18.06
CA ASP A 125 -1.89 24.31 17.04
C ASP A 125 -1.92 22.85 17.57
N ILE A 126 -0.84 22.41 18.25
CA ILE A 126 -0.77 21.09 18.88
C ILE A 126 -1.82 20.98 19.99
N ASP A 127 -1.88 21.95 20.90
CA ASP A 127 -2.85 21.95 22.01
C ASP A 127 -4.29 21.93 21.49
N GLY A 128 -4.58 22.70 20.42
CA GLY A 128 -5.87 22.72 19.76
C GLY A 128 -6.26 21.35 19.17
N LEU A 129 -5.31 20.60 18.63
CA LEU A 129 -5.54 19.22 18.17
C LEU A 129 -5.81 18.28 19.36
N ILE A 130 -5.01 18.35 20.42
CA ILE A 130 -5.17 17.51 21.63
C ILE A 130 -6.54 17.74 22.28
N ILE A 131 -6.96 18.98 22.42
CA ILE A 131 -8.29 19.35 22.94
C ILE A 131 -9.38 18.76 22.04
N TYR A 132 -9.24 18.88 20.71
CA TYR A 132 -10.19 18.32 19.76
C TYR A 132 -10.32 16.78 19.87
N LEU A 133 -9.21 16.05 19.96
CA LEU A 133 -9.23 14.59 20.09
C LEU A 133 -9.88 14.14 21.41
N LYS A 134 -9.61 14.84 22.52
CA LYS A 134 -10.29 14.61 23.80
C LYS A 134 -11.78 14.88 23.71
N GLU A 135 -12.20 15.93 23.02
CA GLU A 135 -13.62 16.24 22.80
C GLU A 135 -14.31 15.17 21.93
N LEU A 136 -13.64 14.73 20.85
CA LEU A 136 -14.14 13.67 19.98
C LEU A 136 -14.40 12.38 20.78
N HIS A 137 -13.44 11.96 21.60
CA HIS A 137 -13.57 10.78 22.46
C HIS A 137 -14.67 10.96 23.52
N ARG A 138 -14.71 12.13 24.18
CA ARG A 138 -15.74 12.42 25.20
C ARG A 138 -17.17 12.36 24.62
N LYS A 139 -17.36 12.85 23.39
CA LYS A 139 -18.68 12.84 22.72
C LYS A 139 -19.03 11.45 22.17
N ASN A 140 -18.03 10.65 21.84
CA ASN A 140 -18.19 9.33 21.22
C ASN A 140 -17.30 8.28 21.94
N PRO A 141 -17.61 7.91 23.21
CA PRO A 141 -16.74 7.08 24.02
C PRO A 141 -16.64 5.62 23.52
N SER A 142 -17.54 5.17 22.68
CA SER A 142 -17.52 3.85 22.06
C SER A 142 -16.68 3.79 20.78
N LEU A 143 -16.36 4.95 20.18
CA LEU A 143 -15.57 5.01 18.96
C LEU A 143 -14.10 4.64 19.25
N GLN A 144 -13.59 3.63 18.58
CA GLN A 144 -12.19 3.22 18.67
C GLN A 144 -11.34 4.09 17.74
N LEU A 145 -10.44 4.91 18.29
CA LEU A 145 -9.57 5.80 17.54
C LEU A 145 -8.22 5.16 17.27
N TYR A 146 -7.91 4.92 16.00
CA TYR A 146 -6.62 4.46 15.51
C TYR A 146 -5.91 5.64 14.84
N ALA A 147 -4.95 6.25 15.54
CA ALA A 147 -4.24 7.41 15.03
C ALA A 147 -2.88 7.01 14.42
N PHE A 148 -2.48 7.70 13.37
CA PHE A 148 -1.12 7.62 12.86
C PHE A 148 -0.60 9.01 12.52
N THR A 149 0.73 9.17 12.64
CA THR A 149 1.44 10.41 12.35
C THR A 149 2.74 10.08 11.63
N ILE A 150 3.17 10.98 10.77
CA ILE A 150 4.38 10.78 9.97
C ILE A 150 5.56 11.52 10.60
N LEU A 151 6.66 10.79 10.80
CA LEU A 151 7.93 11.41 11.13
C LEU A 151 8.47 12.13 9.90
N PRO A 152 8.83 13.42 10.02
CA PRO A 152 9.29 14.21 8.88
C PRO A 152 10.49 13.56 8.18
N ARG A 153 10.48 13.56 6.85
CA ARG A 153 11.64 13.12 6.05
C ARG A 153 12.85 14.03 6.29
N MET A 154 14.05 13.52 6.05
CA MET A 154 15.28 14.28 6.26
C MET A 154 15.44 15.47 5.30
N THR A 155 14.79 15.42 4.13
CA THR A 155 14.86 16.49 3.11
C THR A 155 14.37 17.83 3.68
N PRO A 156 15.16 18.92 3.55
CA PRO A 156 14.74 20.25 4.00
C PRO A 156 13.46 20.73 3.35
N PRO A 157 12.69 21.62 4.01
CA PRO A 157 11.45 22.20 3.48
C PRO A 157 11.67 22.90 2.15
N ASP A 158 10.62 22.94 1.31
CA ASP A 158 10.71 23.51 -0.04
C ASP A 158 10.88 25.04 -0.05
N TYR A 159 10.52 25.72 1.04
CA TYR A 159 10.77 27.18 1.18
C TYR A 159 12.26 27.54 1.38
N ILE A 160 13.12 26.57 1.68
CA ILE A 160 14.58 26.74 1.61
C ILE A 160 14.99 26.44 0.17
N GLU A 161 15.04 27.48 -0.68
CA GLU A 161 15.21 27.29 -2.13
C GLU A 161 16.68 27.07 -2.55
N ALA A 162 17.64 27.63 -1.78
CA ALA A 162 19.06 27.55 -2.12
C ALA A 162 19.58 26.09 -2.09
N TYR A 163 20.08 25.62 -3.22
CA TYR A 163 20.56 24.24 -3.37
C TYR A 163 21.68 23.92 -2.37
N ASP A 164 22.63 24.84 -2.20
CA ASP A 164 23.78 24.63 -1.31
C ASP A 164 23.32 24.54 0.16
N ASP A 165 22.40 25.38 0.60
CA ASP A 165 21.85 25.33 1.96
C ASP A 165 21.13 24.00 2.22
N ARG A 166 20.35 23.53 1.25
CA ARG A 166 19.67 22.23 1.33
C ARG A 166 20.67 21.08 1.45
N ALA A 167 21.72 21.09 0.65
CA ALA A 167 22.78 20.07 0.68
C ALA A 167 23.52 20.07 2.02
N GLN A 168 23.87 21.25 2.54
CA GLN A 168 24.53 21.42 3.83
C GLN A 168 23.64 20.98 5.00
N LEU A 169 22.33 21.27 4.98
CA LEU A 169 21.38 20.81 6.00
C LEU A 169 21.26 19.29 6.02
N LEU A 170 21.26 18.62 4.87
CA LEU A 170 21.29 17.17 4.79
C LEU A 170 22.56 16.58 5.38
N GLU A 171 23.71 17.15 5.04
CA GLU A 171 24.99 16.73 5.61
C GLU A 171 25.07 16.98 7.11
N TRP A 172 24.60 18.14 7.58
CA TRP A 172 24.47 18.47 9.01
C TRP A 172 23.58 17.46 9.74
N SER A 173 22.45 17.09 9.14
CA SER A 173 21.51 16.12 9.73
C SER A 173 22.14 14.73 9.93
N ARG A 174 23.00 14.29 9.02
CA ARG A 174 23.77 13.05 9.17
C ARG A 174 24.85 13.18 10.26
N LEU A 175 25.59 14.26 10.18
CA LEU A 175 26.76 14.47 11.02
C LEU A 175 26.41 14.70 12.49
N ILE A 176 25.34 15.42 12.80
CA ILE A 176 24.85 15.61 14.18
C ILE A 176 24.49 14.27 14.84
N HIS A 177 23.91 13.33 14.08
CA HIS A 177 23.60 11.98 14.58
C HIS A 177 24.88 11.17 14.84
N ILE A 178 25.85 11.24 13.92
CA ILE A 178 27.14 10.55 14.06
C ILE A 178 27.91 11.10 15.26
N CYS A 179 28.07 12.41 15.37
CA CYS A 179 28.78 13.06 16.49
C CYS A 179 28.18 12.74 17.86
N ARG A 180 26.85 12.54 17.92
CA ARG A 180 26.18 12.22 19.18
C ARG A 180 26.44 10.78 19.65
N ASN A 181 26.60 9.84 18.72
CA ASN A 181 26.84 8.43 19.04
C ASN A 181 28.35 8.09 19.13
N GLU A 182 29.14 8.62 18.22
CA GLU A 182 30.57 8.33 18.05
C GLU A 182 31.34 9.64 17.77
N PRO A 183 31.52 10.51 18.79
CA PRO A 183 32.21 11.78 18.61
C PRO A 183 33.70 11.55 18.30
N THR A 184 34.18 12.12 17.18
CA THR A 184 35.59 12.29 16.87
C THR A 184 35.92 13.77 16.73
N ASP A 185 37.19 14.15 16.92
CA ASP A 185 37.62 15.55 16.76
C ASP A 185 37.34 16.04 15.34
N GLU A 186 37.58 15.20 14.33
CA GLU A 186 37.31 15.49 12.91
C GLU A 186 35.82 15.75 12.65
N ASN A 187 34.94 14.85 13.10
CA ASN A 187 33.49 14.99 12.91
C ASN A 187 32.95 16.22 13.68
N THR A 188 33.48 16.49 14.87
CA THR A 188 33.06 17.63 15.68
C THR A 188 33.46 18.95 15.03
N GLU A 189 34.67 19.04 14.46
CA GLU A 189 35.11 20.23 13.74
C GLU A 189 34.31 20.44 12.47
N LYS A 190 34.10 19.41 11.67
CA LYS A 190 33.27 19.46 10.48
C LYS A 190 31.82 19.90 10.79
N LEU A 191 31.27 19.46 11.94
CA LEU A 191 29.93 19.90 12.37
C LEU A 191 29.91 21.41 12.67
N ARG A 192 30.95 21.95 13.32
CA ARG A 192 31.06 23.40 13.59
C ARG A 192 31.21 24.22 12.29
N GLU A 193 32.01 23.72 11.36
CA GLU A 193 32.16 24.36 10.03
C GLU A 193 30.83 24.45 9.30
N LEU A 194 30.05 23.34 9.26
CA LEU A 194 28.70 23.32 8.68
C LEU A 194 27.75 24.29 9.40
N GLU A 195 27.73 24.29 10.73
CA GLU A 195 26.88 25.21 11.50
C GLU A 195 27.24 26.68 11.29
N SER A 196 28.49 26.97 10.94
CA SER A 196 28.94 28.32 10.61
C SER A 196 28.62 28.75 9.17
N SER A 197 28.52 27.79 8.26
CA SER A 197 28.26 28.05 6.83
C SER A 197 26.77 28.12 6.47
N ILE A 198 25.93 27.39 7.21
CA ILE A 198 24.46 27.40 7.00
C ILE A 198 23.86 28.69 7.60
N PRO A 199 22.99 29.42 6.87
CA PRO A 199 22.27 30.56 7.42
C PRO A 199 21.56 30.17 8.73
N PRO A 200 21.75 30.93 9.83
CA PRO A 200 21.19 30.57 11.16
C PRO A 200 19.67 30.35 11.14
N GLU A 201 18.95 31.16 10.36
CA GLU A 201 17.49 31.04 10.18
C GLU A 201 17.09 29.71 9.50
N HIS A 202 17.86 29.22 8.51
CA HIS A 202 17.60 27.95 7.85
C HIS A 202 17.86 26.77 8.79
N LEU A 203 18.99 26.80 9.50
CA LEU A 203 19.33 25.77 10.47
C LEU A 203 18.33 25.72 11.62
N GLN A 204 17.92 26.86 12.17
CA GLN A 204 16.93 26.93 13.24
C GLN A 204 15.57 26.44 12.77
N SER A 205 15.10 26.89 11.61
CA SER A 205 13.85 26.46 11.00
C SER A 205 13.82 24.94 10.74
N TYR A 206 14.92 24.39 10.26
CA TYR A 206 15.07 22.95 10.03
C TYR A 206 15.01 22.15 11.35
N LYS A 207 15.72 22.59 12.39
CA LYS A 207 15.67 21.97 13.73
C LYS A 207 14.25 22.01 14.33
N GLU A 208 13.53 23.11 14.13
CA GLU A 208 12.22 23.35 14.73
C GLU A 208 11.16 22.35 14.21
N ILE A 209 11.22 21.93 12.95
CA ILE A 209 10.32 20.93 12.39
C ILE A 209 10.36 19.65 13.22
N TYR A 210 11.56 19.13 13.52
CA TYR A 210 11.70 17.88 14.27
C TYR A 210 11.41 18.08 15.78
N ASN A 211 11.69 19.25 16.33
CA ASN A 211 11.35 19.58 17.70
C ASN A 211 9.83 19.60 17.91
N ARG A 212 9.09 20.24 17.02
CA ARG A 212 7.62 20.29 17.06
C ARG A 212 7.00 18.91 16.83
N ASN A 213 7.52 18.15 15.88
CA ASN A 213 7.06 16.78 15.66
C ASN A 213 7.31 15.88 16.89
N TYR A 214 8.47 16.01 17.54
CA TYR A 214 8.74 15.30 18.79
C TYR A 214 7.75 15.69 19.90
N GLN A 215 7.49 16.98 20.11
CA GLN A 215 6.50 17.46 21.09
C GLN A 215 5.10 16.92 20.79
N LEU A 216 4.66 16.97 19.53
CA LEU A 216 3.39 16.38 19.08
C LEU A 216 3.31 14.90 19.44
N ASN A 217 4.33 14.12 19.08
CA ASN A 217 4.35 12.68 19.33
C ASN A 217 4.30 12.33 20.83
N CYS A 218 4.98 13.12 21.68
CA CYS A 218 4.88 12.97 23.14
C CYS A 218 3.46 13.25 23.66
N GLN A 219 2.77 14.25 23.12
CA GLN A 219 1.37 14.54 23.47
C GLN A 219 0.41 13.43 23.00
N LEU A 220 0.61 12.90 21.78
CA LEU A 220 -0.19 11.77 21.27
C LEU A 220 0.03 10.50 22.11
N ALA A 221 1.28 10.23 22.54
CA ALA A 221 1.57 9.12 23.43
C ALA A 221 0.88 9.25 24.79
N ARG A 222 0.70 10.47 25.31
CA ARG A 222 -0.12 10.72 26.52
C ARG A 222 -1.60 10.41 26.26
N LEU A 223 -2.17 10.81 25.12
CA LEU A 223 -3.55 10.46 24.76
C LEU A 223 -3.75 8.94 24.65
N LEU A 224 -2.73 8.21 24.20
CA LEU A 224 -2.74 6.75 24.19
C LEU A 224 -2.78 6.19 25.61
N ALA A 225 -1.93 6.69 26.54
CA ALA A 225 -1.92 6.30 27.94
C ALA A 225 -3.23 6.67 28.67
N GLU A 226 -3.87 7.77 28.31
CA GLU A 226 -5.18 8.20 28.82
C GLU A 226 -6.36 7.40 28.23
N GLY A 227 -6.14 6.52 27.24
CA GLY A 227 -7.17 5.73 26.58
C GLY A 227 -8.04 6.50 25.57
N VAL A 228 -7.67 7.74 25.25
CA VAL A 228 -8.34 8.55 24.21
C VAL A 228 -8.09 7.97 22.81
N ILE A 229 -6.87 7.48 22.58
CA ILE A 229 -6.46 6.76 21.38
C ILE A 229 -6.24 5.30 21.75
N GLN A 230 -6.76 4.35 20.97
CA GLN A 230 -6.60 2.92 21.20
C GLN A 230 -5.33 2.36 20.57
N LYS A 231 -4.86 2.97 19.49
CA LYS A 231 -3.60 2.63 18.85
C LYS A 231 -2.97 3.87 18.23
N LEU A 232 -1.67 4.04 18.43
CA LEU A 232 -0.87 5.09 17.83
C LEU A 232 0.22 4.46 16.96
N VAL A 233 0.31 4.88 15.70
CA VAL A 233 1.36 4.46 14.77
C VAL A 233 2.20 5.66 14.39
N LEU A 234 3.51 5.60 14.69
CA LEU A 234 4.49 6.53 14.16
C LEU A 234 5.11 5.91 12.92
N ALA A 235 4.92 6.53 11.78
CA ALA A 235 5.40 6.05 10.51
C ALA A 235 6.54 6.93 10.00
N GLN A 236 7.68 6.33 9.67
CA GLN A 236 8.82 7.07 9.14
C GLN A 236 8.71 7.22 7.64
N ASP A 237 8.59 8.46 7.17
CA ASP A 237 8.74 8.82 5.76
C ASP A 237 10.18 8.58 5.30
N ASP A 238 10.51 8.89 4.04
CA ASP A 238 11.84 8.71 3.47
C ASP A 238 12.97 9.01 4.48
N GLY A 239 13.80 8.02 4.78
CA GLY A 239 14.76 8.09 5.85
C GLY A 239 16.12 7.47 5.52
N GLU A 240 17.09 7.82 6.33
CA GLU A 240 18.44 7.24 6.34
C GLU A 240 18.79 6.80 7.77
N ALA A 241 19.65 5.79 7.89
CA ALA A 241 20.04 5.25 9.20
C ALA A 241 20.67 6.31 10.13
N PHE A 242 21.45 7.22 9.57
CA PHE A 242 22.08 8.34 10.29
C PHE A 242 21.40 9.65 9.86
N SER A 243 20.54 10.18 10.72
CA SER A 243 19.80 11.41 10.42
C SER A 243 19.19 12.02 11.69
N LEU A 244 18.88 13.33 11.65
CA LEU A 244 18.16 14.01 12.73
C LEU A 244 16.79 13.36 13.03
N PRO A 245 15.95 12.97 12.03
CA PRO A 245 14.72 12.21 12.28
C PRO A 245 14.95 10.97 13.15
N ASN A 246 15.93 10.13 12.81
CA ASN A 246 16.23 8.92 13.58
C ASN A 246 16.76 9.22 14.99
N MET A 247 17.50 10.31 15.16
CA MET A 247 17.93 10.75 16.47
C MET A 247 16.72 11.12 17.34
N ARG A 248 15.77 11.89 16.79
CA ARG A 248 14.52 12.25 17.48
C ARG A 248 13.62 11.04 17.74
N LEU A 249 13.59 10.09 16.83
CA LEU A 249 12.86 8.83 17.03
C LEU A 249 13.44 8.05 18.24
N LYS A 250 14.75 7.94 18.38
CA LYS A 250 15.39 7.29 19.53
C LYS A 250 15.04 8.00 20.85
N GLU A 251 15.01 9.34 20.86
CA GLU A 251 14.60 10.13 22.02
C GLU A 251 13.13 9.86 22.37
N PHE A 252 12.26 9.77 21.36
CA PHE A 252 10.85 9.44 21.57
C PHE A 252 10.67 8.01 22.13
N VAL A 253 11.40 7.01 21.62
CA VAL A 253 11.38 5.64 22.15
C VAL A 253 11.78 5.62 23.63
N ASN A 254 12.84 6.36 23.99
CA ASN A 254 13.25 6.48 25.40
C ASN A 254 12.18 7.15 26.26
N TYR A 255 11.50 8.18 25.75
CA TYR A 255 10.38 8.82 26.44
C TYR A 255 9.25 7.81 26.69
N VAL A 256 8.82 7.06 25.67
CA VAL A 256 7.74 6.07 25.75
C VAL A 256 8.06 4.94 26.74
N ASN A 257 9.30 4.42 26.73
CA ASN A 257 9.74 3.37 27.64
C ASN A 257 9.62 3.78 29.11
N ASN A 258 9.73 5.08 29.40
CA ASN A 258 9.56 5.63 30.73
C ASN A 258 8.09 5.90 31.14
N GLN A 259 7.13 5.77 30.19
CA GLN A 259 5.70 6.04 30.42
C GLN A 259 4.87 4.78 30.64
N SER A 260 5.44 3.58 30.66
CA SER A 260 4.73 2.30 30.79
C SER A 260 3.60 2.10 29.73
N ILE A 261 3.81 2.61 28.52
CA ILE A 261 2.87 2.46 27.41
C ILE A 261 3.01 1.05 26.85
N ASP A 262 1.88 0.36 26.63
CA ASP A 262 1.87 -0.96 26.01
C ASP A 262 2.42 -0.92 24.58
N SER A 263 3.43 -1.72 24.31
CA SER A 263 4.08 -1.82 22.99
C SER A 263 3.15 -2.32 21.87
N ASN A 264 2.04 -2.98 22.21
CA ASN A 264 1.05 -3.37 21.20
C ASN A 264 0.16 -2.19 20.78
N SER A 265 -0.01 -1.20 21.65
CA SER A 265 -0.83 -0.02 21.39
C SER A 265 -0.06 1.10 20.69
N LEU A 266 1.29 1.13 20.82
CA LEU A 266 2.16 2.05 20.12
C LEU A 266 3.10 1.27 19.22
N GLN A 267 3.10 1.58 17.93
CA GLN A 267 3.98 0.94 16.96
C GLN A 267 4.73 1.99 16.13
N ILE A 268 5.97 1.69 15.80
CA ILE A 268 6.83 2.50 14.96
C ILE A 268 7.16 1.67 13.74
N ILE A 269 6.94 2.23 12.53
CA ILE A 269 7.14 1.53 11.27
C ILE A 269 7.77 2.45 10.23
N HIS A 270 8.45 1.87 9.25
CA HIS A 270 8.96 2.58 8.08
C HIS A 270 7.90 2.64 6.97
N GLY A 271 7.86 3.72 6.18
CA GLY A 271 6.86 3.98 5.15
C GLY A 271 5.66 4.77 5.68
N ALA A 272 4.99 5.48 4.80
CA ALA A 272 3.94 6.43 5.17
C ALA A 272 2.58 6.14 4.52
N ASP A 273 2.58 5.82 3.23
CA ASP A 273 1.36 5.87 2.41
C ASP A 273 0.38 4.71 2.68
N GLU A 274 0.87 3.52 3.03
CA GLU A 274 0.02 2.33 3.25
C GLU A 274 -0.39 2.12 4.73
N VAL A 275 -0.04 3.02 5.64
CA VAL A 275 -0.31 2.88 7.08
C VAL A 275 -1.80 2.71 7.38
N ALA A 276 -2.65 3.51 6.75
CA ALA A 276 -4.09 3.40 6.93
C ALA A 276 -4.63 2.05 6.46
N LEU A 277 -4.11 1.51 5.36
CA LEU A 277 -4.44 0.17 4.87
C LEU A 277 -4.01 -0.92 5.87
N SER A 278 -2.81 -0.82 6.42
CA SER A 278 -2.30 -1.74 7.42
C SER A 278 -3.13 -1.72 8.71
N ILE A 279 -3.58 -0.55 9.17
CA ILE A 279 -4.51 -0.41 10.30
C ILE A 279 -5.86 -1.05 9.97
N LEU A 280 -6.42 -0.78 8.77
CA LEU A 280 -7.67 -1.39 8.32
C LEU A 280 -7.60 -2.91 8.31
N THR A 281 -6.46 -3.47 7.91
CA THR A 281 -6.22 -4.92 7.93
C THR A 281 -6.33 -5.48 9.36
N ASN A 282 -5.72 -4.81 10.33
CA ASN A 282 -5.81 -5.22 11.73
C ASN A 282 -7.25 -5.12 12.28
N ILE A 283 -8.01 -4.10 11.86
CA ILE A 283 -9.45 -3.98 12.19
C ILE A 283 -10.23 -5.16 11.59
N ALA A 284 -10.03 -5.46 10.30
CA ALA A 284 -10.68 -6.57 9.63
C ALA A 284 -10.41 -7.92 10.30
N LYS A 285 -9.16 -8.17 10.68
CA LYS A 285 -8.72 -9.40 11.37
C LYS A 285 -9.28 -9.54 12.79
N LYS A 286 -9.31 -8.42 13.55
CA LYS A 286 -9.84 -8.38 14.93
C LYS A 286 -11.31 -8.77 14.99
N ASN A 287 -12.09 -8.42 13.98
CA ASN A 287 -13.52 -8.68 13.93
C ASN A 287 -13.87 -10.14 13.58
N TYR A 288 -12.87 -10.94 13.24
CA TYR A 288 -13.00 -12.38 13.13
C TYR A 288 -12.92 -13.06 14.50
N ILE A 289 -13.76 -14.05 14.73
CA ILE A 289 -13.78 -14.82 15.98
C ILE A 289 -13.47 -16.29 15.67
N PRO A 290 -12.32 -16.81 16.13
CA PRO A 290 -11.22 -16.12 16.83
C PRO A 290 -10.42 -15.17 15.90
N PRO A 291 -9.76 -14.13 16.43
CA PRO A 291 -8.92 -13.24 15.64
C PRO A 291 -7.87 -14.02 14.85
N LYS A 292 -7.68 -13.67 13.58
CA LYS A 292 -6.82 -14.43 12.69
C LYS A 292 -5.39 -13.89 12.69
N ASN A 293 -4.44 -14.74 13.08
CA ASN A 293 -3.01 -14.50 12.93
C ASN A 293 -2.46 -15.47 11.90
N PHE A 294 -1.65 -14.97 10.96
CA PHE A 294 -1.11 -15.76 9.87
C PHE A 294 0.30 -16.24 10.14
N LYS A 295 0.61 -17.44 9.63
CA LYS A 295 1.95 -17.97 9.50
C LYS A 295 2.45 -17.69 8.09
N VAL A 296 3.59 -17.03 7.97
CA VAL A 296 4.08 -16.51 6.69
C VAL A 296 5.47 -17.06 6.40
N TYR A 297 5.66 -17.65 5.25
CA TYR A 297 6.99 -17.96 4.76
C TYR A 297 7.46 -16.82 3.86
N VAL A 298 8.55 -16.14 4.27
CA VAL A 298 9.16 -15.07 3.47
C VAL A 298 10.25 -15.67 2.61
N ASP A 299 10.10 -15.55 1.29
CA ASP A 299 11.07 -16.04 0.32
C ASP A 299 11.61 -14.89 -0.55
N TYR A 300 12.81 -15.05 -1.07
CA TYR A 300 13.53 -14.03 -1.81
C TYR A 300 14.06 -14.58 -3.13
N ASN A 301 14.13 -13.73 -4.17
CA ASN A 301 14.64 -14.15 -5.47
C ASN A 301 16.11 -14.56 -5.46
N ASN A 302 16.94 -13.98 -4.57
CA ASN A 302 18.34 -14.35 -4.37
C ASN A 302 18.80 -14.09 -2.92
N PRO A 303 19.96 -14.64 -2.48
CA PRO A 303 20.43 -14.53 -1.10
C PRO A 303 20.82 -13.10 -0.64
N ASP A 304 21.03 -12.16 -1.56
CA ASP A 304 21.41 -10.80 -1.23
C ASP A 304 20.19 -9.89 -1.03
N THR A 305 19.05 -10.24 -1.63
CA THR A 305 17.81 -9.46 -1.53
C THR A 305 17.39 -9.16 -0.08
N PRO A 306 17.40 -10.09 0.89
CA PRO A 306 17.02 -9.78 2.27
C PRO A 306 17.92 -8.74 2.93
N LYS A 307 19.20 -8.68 2.56
CA LYS A 307 20.20 -7.76 3.11
C LYS A 307 20.25 -6.41 2.39
N SER A 308 19.58 -6.29 1.26
CA SER A 308 19.60 -5.07 0.44
C SER A 308 18.81 -3.95 1.08
N PHE A 309 19.38 -2.75 1.05
CA PHE A 309 18.68 -1.50 1.34
C PHE A 309 18.13 -0.95 0.03
N MET A 310 16.84 -0.75 -0.03
CA MET A 310 16.20 -0.08 -1.16
C MET A 310 16.33 1.45 -1.00
N PRO A 311 16.21 2.22 -2.09
CA PRO A 311 16.20 3.68 -2.01
C PRO A 311 15.19 4.17 -0.96
N TYR A 312 15.59 5.22 -0.22
CA TYR A 312 14.78 5.89 0.82
C TYR A 312 14.45 5.02 2.05
N MET A 313 15.12 3.87 2.21
CA MET A 313 14.91 2.97 3.35
C MET A 313 16.07 3.04 4.35
N ALA A 314 15.73 3.20 5.64
CA ALA A 314 16.70 3.17 6.74
C ALA A 314 17.04 1.74 7.21
N ILE A 315 16.26 0.75 6.79
CA ILE A 315 16.41 -0.67 7.12
C ILE A 315 16.37 -1.53 5.84
N ASN A 316 16.93 -2.74 5.92
CA ASN A 316 16.97 -3.66 4.77
C ASN A 316 15.63 -4.37 4.54
N ASN A 317 15.52 -5.11 3.42
CA ASN A 317 14.27 -5.77 3.03
C ASN A 317 13.79 -6.82 4.04
N SER A 318 14.69 -7.57 4.68
CA SER A 318 14.33 -8.55 5.72
C SER A 318 13.75 -7.85 6.96
N GLN A 319 14.43 -6.82 7.44
CA GLN A 319 13.95 -6.03 8.57
C GLN A 319 12.60 -5.37 8.28
N THR A 320 12.41 -4.89 7.04
CA THR A 320 11.12 -4.31 6.62
C THR A 320 10.01 -5.37 6.63
N ALA A 321 10.27 -6.57 6.12
CA ALA A 321 9.29 -7.66 6.14
C ALA A 321 8.93 -8.06 7.57
N ASP A 322 9.94 -8.23 8.45
CA ASP A 322 9.74 -8.59 9.86
C ASP A 322 8.91 -7.52 10.58
N GLU A 323 9.24 -6.25 10.40
CA GLU A 323 8.50 -5.11 10.99
C GLU A 323 7.03 -5.14 10.57
N ARG A 324 6.75 -5.35 9.29
CA ARG A 324 5.38 -5.41 8.77
C ARG A 324 4.61 -6.63 9.26
N LEU A 325 5.23 -7.79 9.31
CA LEU A 325 4.60 -8.99 9.86
C LEU A 325 4.26 -8.81 11.34
N VAL A 326 5.17 -8.23 12.12
CA VAL A 326 4.91 -7.90 13.55
C VAL A 326 3.77 -6.89 13.66
N PHE A 327 3.73 -5.85 12.81
CA PHE A 327 2.64 -4.88 12.79
C PHE A 327 1.27 -5.54 12.58
N HIS A 328 1.21 -6.52 11.70
CA HIS A 328 -0.01 -7.28 11.41
C HIS A 328 -0.28 -8.41 12.42
N GLY A 329 0.58 -8.64 13.41
CA GLY A 329 0.48 -9.76 14.36
C GLY A 329 0.67 -11.13 13.70
N SER A 330 1.32 -11.17 12.55
CA SER A 330 1.64 -12.39 11.80
C SER A 330 3.02 -12.90 12.15
N LYS A 331 3.28 -14.19 11.95
CA LYS A 331 4.53 -14.84 12.36
C LYS A 331 5.22 -15.49 11.16
N GLN A 332 6.53 -15.22 11.03
CA GLN A 332 7.35 -15.92 10.07
C GLN A 332 7.55 -17.39 10.49
N VAL A 333 7.52 -18.29 9.49
CA VAL A 333 7.81 -19.72 9.65
C VAL A 333 9.01 -20.12 8.79
N ALA A 334 9.67 -21.22 9.18
CA ALA A 334 10.91 -21.67 8.54
C ALA A 334 10.70 -22.47 7.25
N ALA A 335 9.49 -23.03 7.02
CA ALA A 335 9.22 -23.86 5.85
C ALA A 335 7.92 -23.45 5.14
N PRO A 336 7.87 -23.50 3.79
CA PRO A 336 6.67 -23.17 3.02
C PRO A 336 5.46 -24.06 3.40
N ALA A 337 5.71 -25.32 3.80
CA ALA A 337 4.65 -26.24 4.20
C ALA A 337 3.84 -25.74 5.39
N ASP A 338 4.49 -25.07 6.34
CA ASP A 338 3.88 -24.58 7.58
C ASP A 338 3.19 -23.23 7.42
N ALA A 339 3.34 -22.58 6.26
CA ALA A 339 2.82 -21.25 6.00
C ALA A 339 1.36 -21.26 5.53
N ASP A 340 0.59 -20.28 5.98
CA ASP A 340 -0.74 -19.96 5.44
C ASP A 340 -0.62 -19.29 4.07
N TYR A 341 0.44 -18.49 3.85
CA TYR A 341 0.79 -17.89 2.56
C TYR A 341 2.30 -17.64 2.42
N ILE A 342 2.73 -17.46 1.18
CA ILE A 342 4.10 -17.09 0.82
C ILE A 342 4.17 -15.59 0.53
N LEU A 343 5.02 -14.86 1.25
CA LEU A 343 5.42 -13.51 0.91
C LEU A 343 6.72 -13.61 0.10
N PHE A 344 6.65 -13.41 -1.20
CA PHE A 344 7.80 -13.48 -2.08
C PHE A 344 8.30 -12.08 -2.41
N ILE A 345 9.56 -11.76 -2.05
CA ILE A 345 10.18 -10.45 -2.29
C ILE A 345 11.26 -10.60 -3.35
N SER A 346 11.06 -9.92 -4.48
CA SER A 346 11.99 -9.88 -5.61
C SER A 346 12.60 -8.48 -5.73
N CYS A 347 13.93 -8.43 -5.90
CA CYS A 347 14.65 -7.23 -6.32
C CYS A 347 15.46 -7.58 -7.57
N GLY A 348 15.01 -7.09 -8.72
CA GLY A 348 15.53 -7.55 -10.01
C GLY A 348 16.82 -6.88 -10.46
N SER A 349 17.23 -5.75 -9.88
CA SER A 349 18.45 -5.03 -10.24
C SER A 349 19.73 -5.87 -10.10
N ARG A 350 19.68 -6.90 -9.23
CA ARG A 350 20.81 -7.80 -8.92
C ARG A 350 20.62 -9.22 -9.44
N SER A 351 19.67 -9.44 -10.35
CA SER A 351 19.32 -10.78 -10.85
C SER A 351 19.63 -10.95 -12.33
N THR A 352 20.29 -12.06 -12.68
CA THR A 352 20.47 -12.46 -14.09
C THR A 352 19.13 -12.93 -14.68
N MET A 353 19.05 -13.01 -16.02
CA MET A 353 17.86 -13.56 -16.68
C MET A 353 17.57 -15.01 -16.26
N ASN A 354 18.62 -15.80 -16.02
CA ASN A 354 18.47 -17.18 -15.55
C ASN A 354 17.90 -17.25 -14.13
N ASP A 355 18.35 -16.36 -13.23
CA ASP A 355 17.82 -16.30 -11.87
C ASP A 355 16.34 -15.88 -11.84
N ARG A 356 15.96 -14.94 -12.70
CA ARG A 356 14.56 -14.52 -12.87
C ARG A 356 13.68 -15.68 -13.37
N LYS A 357 14.15 -16.50 -14.33
CA LYS A 357 13.43 -17.70 -14.78
C LYS A 357 13.28 -18.73 -13.66
N LYS A 358 14.33 -18.98 -12.87
CA LYS A 358 14.27 -19.86 -11.68
C LYS A 358 13.25 -19.33 -10.68
N THR A 359 13.22 -18.00 -10.46
CA THR A 359 12.25 -17.34 -9.59
C THR A 359 10.82 -17.58 -10.06
N ILE A 360 10.52 -17.38 -11.35
CA ILE A 360 9.19 -17.61 -11.91
C ILE A 360 8.77 -19.08 -11.77
N ASN A 361 9.68 -20.04 -11.99
CA ASN A 361 9.39 -21.46 -11.80
C ASN A 361 9.08 -21.79 -10.34
N ARG A 362 9.80 -21.18 -9.39
CA ARG A 362 9.53 -21.35 -7.95
C ARG A 362 8.16 -20.77 -7.55
N LEU A 363 7.80 -19.59 -8.06
CA LEU A 363 6.46 -19.01 -7.87
C LEU A 363 5.36 -19.91 -8.45
N LYS A 364 5.56 -20.46 -9.67
CA LYS A 364 4.63 -21.44 -10.27
C LYS A 364 4.51 -22.70 -9.40
N GLN A 365 5.60 -23.17 -8.79
CA GLN A 365 5.57 -24.34 -7.91
C GLN A 365 4.76 -24.06 -6.64
N TYR A 366 4.96 -22.93 -5.95
CA TYR A 366 4.15 -22.56 -4.79
C TYR A 366 2.64 -22.53 -5.12
N ILE A 367 2.28 -21.96 -6.27
CA ILE A 367 0.88 -21.94 -6.73
C ILE A 367 0.37 -23.34 -7.03
N ALA A 368 1.19 -24.22 -7.63
CA ALA A 368 0.83 -25.60 -7.93
C ALA A 368 0.65 -26.44 -6.64
N ASP A 369 1.45 -26.12 -5.61
CA ASP A 369 1.33 -26.74 -4.28
C ASP A 369 0.14 -26.20 -3.46
N GLY A 370 -0.70 -25.34 -4.07
CA GLY A 370 -1.88 -24.75 -3.45
C GLY A 370 -1.60 -23.64 -2.44
N LYS A 371 -0.38 -23.10 -2.42
CA LYS A 371 -0.04 -21.99 -1.52
C LYS A 371 -0.51 -20.65 -2.11
N PRO A 372 -1.21 -19.80 -1.32
CA PRO A 372 -1.42 -18.41 -1.69
C PRO A 372 -0.07 -17.68 -1.79
N VAL A 373 0.14 -16.91 -2.86
CA VAL A 373 1.41 -16.21 -3.11
C VAL A 373 1.15 -14.71 -3.23
N ALA A 374 1.78 -13.93 -2.36
CA ALA A 374 1.90 -12.48 -2.44
C ALA A 374 3.26 -12.13 -3.05
N LEU A 375 3.28 -11.38 -4.15
CA LEU A 375 4.51 -10.98 -4.83
C LEU A 375 4.79 -9.50 -4.60
N VAL A 376 5.97 -9.21 -4.05
CA VAL A 376 6.56 -7.87 -3.97
C VAL A 376 7.66 -7.78 -5.03
N ASP A 377 7.47 -6.94 -6.04
CA ASP A 377 8.34 -6.87 -7.23
C ASP A 377 9.09 -5.52 -7.27
N LEU A 378 10.15 -5.42 -6.44
CA LEU A 378 10.91 -4.20 -6.21
C LEU A 378 11.83 -3.85 -7.39
N SER A 379 12.02 -2.55 -7.59
CA SER A 379 12.92 -1.96 -8.58
C SER A 379 13.68 -0.80 -7.93
N GLU A 380 15.00 -0.78 -8.02
CA GLU A 380 15.84 0.28 -7.44
C GLU A 380 15.75 1.59 -8.25
N ASN A 381 15.56 1.49 -9.57
CA ASN A 381 15.55 2.64 -10.48
C ASN A 381 14.18 2.87 -11.14
N PHE A 382 13.11 2.29 -10.62
CA PHE A 382 11.77 2.32 -11.21
C PHE A 382 11.70 1.85 -12.66
N ALA A 383 12.60 0.94 -13.06
CA ALA A 383 12.74 0.48 -14.43
C ALA A 383 12.07 -0.88 -14.66
N ALA A 384 11.32 -1.01 -15.75
CA ALA A 384 10.58 -2.23 -16.12
C ALA A 384 11.49 -3.48 -16.20
N GLN A 385 12.72 -3.32 -16.70
CA GLN A 385 13.69 -4.41 -16.81
C GLN A 385 14.18 -4.94 -15.46
N GLU A 386 13.97 -4.23 -14.37
CA GLU A 386 14.33 -4.67 -13.02
C GLU A 386 13.23 -5.53 -12.38
N THR A 387 12.03 -5.55 -12.93
CA THR A 387 10.88 -6.29 -12.39
C THR A 387 10.76 -7.68 -13.01
N LEU A 388 10.01 -8.57 -12.35
CA LEU A 388 9.67 -9.89 -12.89
C LEU A 388 8.51 -9.83 -13.90
N PHE A 389 7.67 -8.81 -13.81
CA PHE A 389 6.41 -8.72 -14.53
C PHE A 389 6.51 -8.97 -16.04
N PRO A 390 7.43 -8.34 -16.82
CA PRO A 390 7.54 -8.60 -18.25
C PRO A 390 7.86 -10.05 -18.58
N LEU A 391 8.74 -10.68 -17.78
CA LEU A 391 9.10 -12.06 -17.98
C LEU A 391 7.98 -13.01 -17.56
N MET A 392 7.21 -12.68 -16.53
CA MET A 392 6.02 -13.44 -16.12
C MET A 392 5.00 -13.50 -17.26
N LEU A 393 4.74 -12.38 -17.93
CA LEU A 393 3.86 -12.35 -19.10
C LEU A 393 4.40 -13.23 -20.24
N LYS A 394 5.70 -13.11 -20.54
CA LYS A 394 6.36 -13.90 -21.60
C LYS A 394 6.33 -15.40 -21.32
N GLU A 395 6.44 -15.79 -20.06
CA GLU A 395 6.42 -17.21 -19.62
C GLU A 395 4.99 -17.70 -19.29
N ASN A 396 3.95 -16.97 -19.70
CA ASN A 396 2.54 -17.29 -19.45
C ASN A 396 2.27 -17.63 -17.97
N PHE A 397 2.80 -16.80 -17.07
CA PHE A 397 2.54 -16.93 -15.64
C PHE A 397 1.07 -16.63 -15.35
N PRO A 398 0.37 -17.41 -14.51
CA PRO A 398 -1.04 -17.21 -14.20
C PRO A 398 -1.22 -16.03 -13.23
N MET A 399 -1.20 -14.79 -13.76
CA MET A 399 -1.15 -13.56 -12.96
C MET A 399 -2.27 -13.46 -11.92
N ASN A 400 -3.49 -13.83 -12.29
CA ASN A 400 -4.66 -13.76 -11.40
C ASN A 400 -4.67 -14.86 -10.30
N ARG A 401 -3.68 -15.76 -10.28
CA ARG A 401 -3.48 -16.72 -9.16
C ARG A 401 -2.62 -16.17 -8.04
N LEU A 402 -2.00 -15.01 -8.21
CA LEU A 402 -1.43 -14.27 -7.08
C LEU A 402 -2.56 -13.78 -6.18
N VAL A 403 -2.33 -13.75 -4.87
CA VAL A 403 -3.27 -13.16 -3.91
C VAL A 403 -3.01 -11.68 -3.69
N ALA A 404 -1.78 -11.22 -3.92
CA ALA A 404 -1.38 -9.83 -3.93
C ALA A 404 -0.20 -9.59 -4.86
N TYR A 405 -0.09 -8.37 -5.37
CA TYR A 405 1.06 -7.84 -6.10
C TYR A 405 1.32 -6.41 -5.64
N ALA A 406 2.57 -6.07 -5.40
CA ALA A 406 2.96 -4.70 -5.12
C ALA A 406 4.40 -4.44 -5.62
N GLY A 407 4.62 -3.26 -6.19
CA GLY A 407 5.93 -2.85 -6.72
C GLY A 407 6.07 -1.33 -6.84
N TRP A 408 5.38 -0.58 -5.97
CA TRP A 408 5.31 0.87 -6.03
C TRP A 408 6.10 1.55 -4.92
N ASN A 409 6.48 2.81 -5.15
CA ASN A 409 7.15 3.71 -4.21
C ASN A 409 8.33 3.04 -3.48
N THR A 410 8.33 2.96 -2.16
CA THR A 410 9.40 2.36 -1.35
C THR A 410 9.16 0.88 -1.07
N ALA A 411 10.20 0.16 -0.63
CA ALA A 411 10.08 -1.24 -0.25
C ALA A 411 9.05 -1.44 0.87
N SER A 412 9.00 -0.54 1.86
CA SER A 412 8.04 -0.61 2.96
C SER A 412 6.59 -0.49 2.48
N ASN A 413 6.31 0.49 1.61
CA ASN A 413 4.97 0.66 1.03
C ASN A 413 4.54 -0.58 0.23
N SER A 414 5.45 -1.16 -0.58
CA SER A 414 5.17 -2.36 -1.36
C SER A 414 4.95 -3.60 -0.48
N ILE A 415 5.84 -3.84 0.48
CA ILE A 415 5.75 -5.00 1.39
C ILE A 415 4.49 -4.89 2.25
N GLY A 416 4.22 -3.70 2.83
CA GLY A 416 3.02 -3.45 3.63
C GLY A 416 1.73 -3.66 2.84
N THR A 417 1.67 -3.14 1.60
CA THR A 417 0.51 -3.34 0.71
C THR A 417 0.26 -4.81 0.40
N ALA A 418 1.32 -5.57 0.04
CA ALA A 418 1.18 -6.99 -0.30
C ALA A 418 0.70 -7.83 0.89
N ILE A 419 1.23 -7.59 2.09
CA ILE A 419 0.78 -8.25 3.32
C ILE A 419 -0.68 -7.89 3.61
N ALA A 420 -1.01 -6.59 3.61
CA ALA A 420 -2.34 -6.10 3.94
C ALA A 420 -3.40 -6.68 2.99
N GLN A 421 -3.21 -6.58 1.67
CA GLN A 421 -4.12 -7.15 0.68
C GLN A 421 -4.30 -8.66 0.88
N THR A 422 -3.20 -9.40 1.10
CA THR A 422 -3.25 -10.85 1.32
C THR A 422 -4.05 -11.20 2.56
N GLU A 423 -3.76 -10.57 3.69
CA GLU A 423 -4.37 -10.91 4.96
C GLU A 423 -5.85 -10.50 5.02
N ILE A 424 -6.23 -9.36 4.42
CA ILE A 424 -7.63 -8.99 4.22
C ILE A 424 -8.36 -10.07 3.40
N TYR A 425 -7.78 -10.46 2.26
CA TYR A 425 -8.41 -11.42 1.37
C TYR A 425 -8.57 -12.80 2.00
N LEU A 426 -7.52 -13.36 2.59
CA LEU A 426 -7.56 -14.67 3.25
C LEU A 426 -8.47 -14.66 4.49
N THR A 427 -8.57 -13.52 5.18
CA THR A 427 -9.54 -13.34 6.27
C THR A 427 -10.96 -13.38 5.72
N ALA A 428 -11.25 -12.65 4.65
CA ALA A 428 -12.58 -12.63 4.02
C ALA A 428 -12.99 -13.99 3.46
N LEU A 429 -12.07 -14.76 2.86
CA LEU A 429 -12.33 -16.13 2.40
C LEU A 429 -12.67 -17.09 3.52
N SER A 430 -12.17 -16.86 4.74
CA SER A 430 -12.47 -17.66 5.91
C SER A 430 -13.87 -17.42 6.47
N ALA A 431 -14.56 -16.34 6.03
CA ALA A 431 -15.93 -16.03 6.41
C ALA A 431 -16.92 -17.08 5.89
N LYS A 432 -18.05 -17.25 6.62
CA LYS A 432 -19.12 -18.15 6.20
C LYS A 432 -19.92 -17.60 5.01
N SER A 433 -19.93 -16.29 4.82
CA SER A 433 -20.71 -15.58 3.80
C SER A 433 -19.81 -14.65 2.98
N ASN A 434 -20.25 -14.30 1.77
CA ASN A 434 -19.69 -13.28 0.91
C ASN A 434 -18.29 -13.58 0.26
N LYS A 435 -17.92 -14.86 0.15
CA LYS A 435 -16.66 -15.26 -0.49
C LYS A 435 -16.53 -14.79 -1.94
N ASP A 436 -17.63 -14.82 -2.68
CA ASP A 436 -17.68 -14.40 -4.08
C ASP A 436 -17.33 -12.91 -4.24
N SER A 437 -17.85 -12.05 -3.36
CA SER A 437 -17.47 -10.64 -3.33
C SER A 437 -16.01 -10.43 -2.95
N ALA A 438 -15.49 -11.20 -1.99
CA ALA A 438 -14.08 -11.15 -1.61
C ALA A 438 -13.17 -11.52 -2.79
N VAL A 439 -13.52 -12.57 -3.57
CA VAL A 439 -12.79 -12.95 -4.79
C VAL A 439 -12.85 -11.84 -5.83
N TYR A 440 -14.05 -11.27 -6.07
CA TYR A 440 -14.21 -10.19 -7.04
C TYR A 440 -13.32 -8.98 -6.68
N TYR A 441 -13.45 -8.47 -5.45
CA TYR A 441 -12.72 -7.27 -5.04
C TYR A 441 -11.21 -7.52 -4.93
N ASN A 442 -10.78 -8.73 -4.54
CA ASN A 442 -9.35 -9.04 -4.56
C ASN A 442 -8.78 -9.09 -5.98
N LEU A 443 -9.48 -9.70 -6.94
CA LEU A 443 -9.06 -9.69 -8.35
C LEU A 443 -9.06 -8.26 -8.92
N HIS A 444 -10.03 -7.43 -8.54
CA HIS A 444 -10.05 -6.01 -8.88
C HIS A 444 -8.81 -5.29 -8.34
N ASN A 445 -8.50 -5.43 -7.04
CA ASN A 445 -7.34 -4.82 -6.41
C ASN A 445 -6.03 -5.32 -7.05
N LEU A 446 -5.92 -6.61 -7.31
CA LEU A 446 -4.76 -7.22 -7.94
C LEU A 446 -4.52 -6.62 -9.35
N ASN A 447 -5.56 -6.49 -10.16
CA ASN A 447 -5.44 -5.91 -11.49
C ASN A 447 -5.14 -4.40 -11.42
N ASN A 448 -5.71 -3.65 -10.47
CA ASN A 448 -5.31 -2.26 -10.22
C ASN A 448 -3.80 -2.15 -9.96
N ARG A 449 -3.24 -3.02 -9.10
CA ARG A 449 -1.79 -3.04 -8.82
C ARG A 449 -0.95 -3.38 -10.05
N PHE A 450 -1.39 -4.30 -10.92
CA PHE A 450 -0.69 -4.58 -12.18
C PHE A 450 -0.58 -3.35 -13.06
N PHE A 451 -1.71 -2.60 -13.22
CA PHE A 451 -1.73 -1.43 -14.08
C PHE A 451 -1.07 -0.20 -13.46
N GLU A 452 -1.13 -0.04 -12.16
CA GLU A 452 -0.50 1.09 -11.47
C GLU A 452 0.98 0.85 -11.21
N ASP A 453 1.34 -0.27 -10.53
CA ASP A 453 2.68 -0.50 -10.02
C ASP A 453 3.67 -0.91 -11.13
N TYR A 454 3.19 -1.64 -12.15
CA TYR A 454 4.03 -2.04 -13.26
C TYR A 454 3.78 -1.17 -14.50
N TYR A 455 2.58 -1.27 -15.12
CA TYR A 455 2.37 -0.61 -16.41
C TYR A 455 2.55 0.89 -16.34
N TYR A 456 2.06 1.55 -15.29
CA TYR A 456 2.28 2.97 -15.15
C TYR A 456 3.67 3.29 -14.62
N LEU A 457 4.01 2.89 -13.40
CA LEU A 457 5.21 3.34 -12.70
C LEU A 457 6.53 2.80 -13.28
N LYS A 458 6.52 1.72 -14.09
CA LYS A 458 7.74 1.13 -14.63
C LYS A 458 7.84 1.20 -16.16
N ASP A 459 6.72 1.34 -16.88
CA ASP A 459 6.69 1.29 -18.34
C ASP A 459 6.19 2.61 -18.97
N ILE A 460 5.18 3.29 -18.37
CA ILE A 460 4.54 4.45 -19.01
C ILE A 460 5.07 5.79 -18.49
N ILE A 461 5.37 5.93 -17.20
CA ILE A 461 5.77 7.21 -16.60
C ILE A 461 6.93 7.88 -17.35
N ASP A 462 7.95 7.11 -17.72
CA ASP A 462 9.10 7.61 -18.49
C ASP A 462 8.71 8.08 -19.88
N LEU A 463 7.74 7.43 -20.52
CA LEU A 463 7.23 7.89 -21.82
C LEU A 463 6.57 9.26 -21.72
N VAL A 464 5.80 9.52 -20.66
CA VAL A 464 5.19 10.82 -20.37
C VAL A 464 6.27 11.85 -20.10
N ASN A 465 7.20 11.57 -19.19
CA ASN A 465 8.26 12.50 -18.78
C ASN A 465 9.21 12.84 -19.94
N ILE A 466 9.62 11.86 -20.74
CA ILE A 466 10.44 12.08 -21.94
C ILE A 466 9.70 12.93 -22.97
N SER A 467 8.41 12.72 -23.12
CA SER A 467 7.60 13.49 -24.07
C SER A 467 7.40 14.95 -23.63
N LEU A 468 7.25 15.19 -22.32
CA LEU A 468 7.25 16.52 -21.74
C LEU A 468 8.59 17.24 -22.00
N LYS A 469 9.71 16.55 -21.73
CA LYS A 469 11.06 17.08 -21.98
C LYS A 469 11.27 17.44 -23.45
N LYS A 470 10.84 16.58 -24.38
CA LYS A 470 10.92 16.85 -25.83
C LYS A 470 10.09 18.04 -26.27
N LYS A 471 9.05 18.41 -25.54
CA LYS A 471 8.24 19.63 -25.77
C LYS A 471 8.80 20.88 -25.11
N GLY A 472 9.96 20.78 -24.44
CA GLY A 472 10.66 21.93 -23.85
C GLY A 472 10.31 22.20 -22.38
N TYR A 473 9.55 21.32 -21.70
CA TYR A 473 9.31 21.47 -20.28
C TYR A 473 10.55 21.04 -19.49
N THR A 474 11.05 21.91 -18.62
CA THR A 474 12.23 21.65 -17.77
C THR A 474 11.87 20.81 -16.55
N ASN A 475 10.75 21.13 -15.90
CA ASN A 475 10.16 20.28 -14.87
C ASN A 475 9.17 19.32 -15.55
N VAL A 476 9.48 18.02 -15.52
CA VAL A 476 8.65 16.98 -16.12
C VAL A 476 7.82 16.22 -15.09
N TYR A 477 8.07 16.46 -13.81
CA TYR A 477 7.36 15.79 -12.72
C TYR A 477 6.08 16.55 -12.32
N ASP A 478 6.12 17.89 -12.36
CA ASP A 478 4.96 18.75 -12.08
C ASP A 478 4.26 19.14 -13.38
N LEU A 479 2.95 19.03 -13.39
CA LEU A 479 2.11 19.35 -14.54
C LEU A 479 1.49 20.75 -14.37
N ASP A 480 1.48 21.52 -15.44
CA ASP A 480 0.75 22.78 -15.52
C ASP A 480 -0.70 22.51 -15.97
N LEU A 481 -1.66 22.81 -15.11
CA LEU A 481 -3.09 22.59 -15.36
C LEU A 481 -3.59 23.29 -16.63
N LYS A 482 -2.95 24.41 -17.06
CA LYS A 482 -3.37 25.19 -18.23
C LYS A 482 -2.70 24.71 -19.52
N HIS A 483 -1.45 24.21 -19.46
CA HIS A 483 -0.63 24.00 -20.64
C HIS A 483 -0.36 22.55 -20.99
N ASN A 484 -0.07 21.69 -20.01
CA ASN A 484 0.36 20.32 -20.32
C ASN A 484 -0.43 19.20 -19.62
N TYR A 485 -1.22 19.52 -18.59
CA TYR A 485 -1.97 18.52 -17.83
C TYR A 485 -2.91 17.68 -18.72
N ILE A 486 -3.79 18.34 -19.48
CA ILE A 486 -4.80 17.64 -20.33
C ILE A 486 -4.10 16.76 -21.35
N TRP A 487 -3.05 17.28 -22.00
CA TRP A 487 -2.30 16.51 -22.98
C TRP A 487 -1.57 15.31 -22.36
N SER A 488 -0.99 15.46 -21.16
CA SER A 488 -0.32 14.38 -20.45
C SER A 488 -1.31 13.30 -19.99
N ASP A 489 -2.49 13.73 -19.55
CA ASP A 489 -3.58 12.84 -19.14
C ASP A 489 -4.13 12.03 -20.35
N ASP A 490 -4.28 12.65 -21.52
CA ASP A 490 -4.62 11.95 -22.76
C ASP A 490 -3.56 10.92 -23.16
N MET A 491 -2.28 11.25 -22.99
CA MET A 491 -1.17 10.34 -23.27
C MET A 491 -1.17 9.15 -22.30
N LEU A 492 -1.40 9.39 -21.01
CA LEU A 492 -1.59 8.36 -20.00
C LEU A 492 -2.69 7.38 -20.40
N LYS A 493 -3.88 7.90 -20.68
CA LYS A 493 -5.06 7.09 -21.05
C LYS A 493 -4.80 6.23 -22.29
N LYS A 494 -4.25 6.80 -23.35
CA LYS A 494 -3.91 6.07 -24.57
C LYS A 494 -2.88 4.97 -24.33
N SER A 495 -1.85 5.26 -23.56
CA SER A 495 -0.80 4.30 -23.24
C SER A 495 -1.34 3.14 -22.40
N LEU A 496 -2.14 3.42 -21.38
CA LEU A 496 -2.79 2.38 -20.57
C LEU A 496 -3.77 1.53 -21.38
N GLN A 497 -4.58 2.12 -22.27
CA GLN A 497 -5.49 1.35 -23.13
C GLN A 497 -4.74 0.39 -24.05
N GLN A 498 -3.58 0.79 -24.58
CA GLN A 498 -2.75 -0.10 -25.39
C GLN A 498 -2.22 -1.29 -24.56
N ARG A 499 -1.76 -1.05 -23.33
CA ARG A 499 -1.28 -2.10 -22.41
C ARG A 499 -2.41 -3.02 -21.95
N LEU A 500 -3.58 -2.44 -21.68
CA LEU A 500 -4.79 -3.19 -21.35
C LEU A 500 -5.18 -4.16 -22.46
N TYR A 501 -5.18 -3.71 -23.72
CA TYR A 501 -5.49 -4.57 -24.85
C TYR A 501 -4.53 -5.77 -24.93
N GLN A 502 -3.23 -5.55 -24.75
CA GLN A 502 -2.23 -6.63 -24.75
C GLN A 502 -2.44 -7.60 -23.57
N TYR A 503 -2.72 -7.07 -22.37
CA TYR A 503 -2.85 -7.87 -21.16
C TYR A 503 -4.12 -8.73 -21.18
N LYS A 504 -5.27 -8.16 -21.47
CA LYS A 504 -6.55 -8.87 -21.36
C LYS A 504 -6.71 -10.05 -22.32
N TYR A 505 -5.96 -10.06 -23.45
CA TYR A 505 -5.94 -11.20 -24.37
C TYR A 505 -4.77 -12.17 -24.13
N SER A 506 -3.97 -11.94 -23.10
CA SER A 506 -2.88 -12.85 -22.74
C SER A 506 -3.38 -14.09 -22.00
N THR A 507 -2.68 -15.22 -22.15
CA THR A 507 -2.91 -16.42 -21.34
C THR A 507 -2.76 -16.12 -19.85
N SER A 508 -1.86 -15.23 -19.49
CA SER A 508 -1.60 -14.82 -18.11
C SER A 508 -2.82 -14.22 -17.42
N CYS A 509 -3.63 -13.42 -18.15
CA CYS A 509 -4.88 -12.85 -17.63
C CYS A 509 -6.01 -13.89 -17.59
N ASN A 510 -6.11 -14.73 -18.64
CA ASN A 510 -7.29 -15.58 -18.85
C ASN A 510 -7.21 -16.94 -18.09
N THR A 511 -6.12 -17.23 -17.40
CA THR A 511 -5.99 -18.48 -16.63
C THR A 511 -6.94 -18.49 -15.44
N PRO A 512 -7.84 -19.49 -15.33
CA PRO A 512 -8.77 -19.60 -14.21
C PRO A 512 -8.09 -19.74 -12.87
N VAL A 513 -8.72 -19.18 -11.84
CA VAL A 513 -8.29 -19.26 -10.43
C VAL A 513 -9.25 -20.18 -9.69
N PHE A 514 -8.78 -21.32 -9.20
CA PHE A 514 -9.56 -22.18 -8.31
C PHE A 514 -9.42 -21.69 -6.87
N ILE A 515 -10.54 -21.47 -6.19
CA ILE A 515 -10.63 -21.04 -4.79
C ILE A 515 -11.28 -22.17 -3.99
N PRO A 516 -10.50 -22.92 -3.20
CA PRO A 516 -11.01 -24.05 -2.42
C PRO A 516 -12.15 -23.65 -1.47
N GLU A 517 -12.03 -22.51 -0.80
CA GLU A 517 -13.00 -21.99 0.16
C GLU A 517 -14.36 -21.68 -0.48
N ALA A 518 -14.38 -21.35 -1.78
CA ALA A 518 -15.60 -21.11 -2.55
C ALA A 518 -16.06 -22.35 -3.34
N ASN A 519 -15.26 -23.42 -3.36
CA ASN A 519 -15.44 -24.62 -4.20
C ASN A 519 -15.79 -24.28 -5.65
N ALA A 520 -15.06 -23.35 -6.23
CA ALA A 520 -15.33 -22.82 -7.57
C ALA A 520 -14.05 -22.30 -8.24
N SER A 521 -14.04 -22.28 -9.57
CA SER A 521 -13.05 -21.57 -10.37
C SER A 521 -13.61 -20.25 -10.89
N PHE A 522 -12.76 -19.25 -10.96
CA PHE A 522 -13.11 -17.89 -11.42
C PHE A 522 -12.22 -17.51 -12.60
N SER A 523 -12.84 -16.99 -13.67
CA SER A 523 -12.14 -16.52 -14.86
C SER A 523 -12.43 -15.05 -15.10
N VAL A 524 -11.41 -14.24 -15.23
CA VAL A 524 -11.54 -12.85 -15.69
C VAL A 524 -11.76 -12.90 -17.20
N THR A 525 -12.94 -12.53 -17.67
CA THR A 525 -13.36 -12.63 -19.07
C THR A 525 -13.27 -11.32 -19.83
N ASP A 526 -13.31 -10.20 -19.12
CA ASP A 526 -13.09 -8.86 -19.68
C ASP A 526 -12.57 -7.90 -18.62
N ILE A 527 -11.78 -6.91 -19.06
CA ILE A 527 -11.27 -5.82 -18.23
C ILE A 527 -11.44 -4.51 -19.00
N SER A 528 -11.94 -3.50 -18.32
CA SER A 528 -11.84 -2.09 -18.72
C SER A 528 -11.20 -1.30 -17.59
N LEU A 529 -10.66 -0.12 -17.89
CA LEU A 529 -10.05 0.74 -16.88
C LEU A 529 -10.35 2.21 -17.15
N GLU A 530 -10.39 2.98 -16.07
CA GLU A 530 -10.36 4.42 -16.02
C GLU A 530 -9.08 4.87 -15.34
N ALA A 531 -8.44 5.93 -15.84
CA ALA A 531 -7.25 6.51 -15.22
C ALA A 531 -7.12 7.99 -15.54
N PHE A 532 -6.54 8.76 -14.59
CA PHE A 532 -6.18 10.17 -14.74
C PHE A 532 -5.14 10.57 -13.67
N PHE A 533 -4.52 11.73 -13.84
CA PHE A 533 -3.66 12.30 -12.80
C PHE A 533 -4.52 12.98 -11.73
N PRO A 534 -4.55 12.48 -10.46
CA PRO A 534 -5.36 13.07 -9.39
C PRO A 534 -4.81 14.40 -8.90
N TRP A 535 -3.50 14.57 -8.98
CA TRP A 535 -2.76 15.80 -8.74
C TRP A 535 -2.04 16.27 -10.02
N PRO A 536 -1.67 17.54 -10.13
CA PRO A 536 -0.95 18.05 -11.30
C PRO A 536 0.52 17.62 -11.26
N ARG A 537 0.77 16.32 -11.22
CA ARG A 537 2.11 15.71 -11.29
C ARG A 537 2.06 14.29 -11.87
N THR A 538 3.19 13.81 -12.38
CA THR A 538 3.25 12.52 -13.07
C THR A 538 3.53 11.33 -12.14
N PHE A 539 3.81 11.53 -10.85
CA PHE A 539 4.27 10.44 -9.98
C PHE A 539 3.18 9.42 -9.68
N GLU A 540 1.95 9.85 -9.36
CA GLU A 540 0.83 8.96 -9.08
C GLU A 540 -0.34 9.17 -10.04
N ILE A 541 -1.11 8.11 -10.22
CA ILE A 541 -2.36 8.15 -10.98
C ILE A 541 -3.53 7.65 -10.14
N TYR A 542 -4.72 8.15 -10.44
CA TYR A 542 -5.96 7.43 -10.13
C TYR A 542 -6.12 6.35 -11.19
N LEU A 543 -6.36 5.12 -10.77
CA LEU A 543 -6.66 4.00 -11.67
C LEU A 543 -7.72 3.10 -11.04
N SER A 544 -8.72 2.72 -11.84
CA SER A 544 -9.75 1.77 -11.45
C SER A 544 -10.06 0.84 -12.61
N THR A 545 -9.91 -0.47 -12.38
CA THR A 545 -10.35 -1.49 -13.34
C THR A 545 -11.80 -1.88 -13.07
N SER A 546 -12.51 -2.26 -14.11
CA SER A 546 -13.82 -2.94 -14.02
C SER A 546 -13.69 -4.31 -14.65
N LEU A 547 -14.03 -5.36 -13.90
CA LEU A 547 -13.85 -6.74 -14.30
C LEU A 547 -15.18 -7.41 -14.62
N LYS A 548 -15.20 -8.23 -15.69
CA LYS A 548 -16.21 -9.27 -15.87
C LYS A 548 -15.59 -10.60 -15.44
N ILE A 549 -16.20 -11.24 -14.45
CA ILE A 549 -15.71 -12.50 -13.89
C ILE A 549 -16.80 -13.56 -14.03
N THR A 550 -16.43 -14.70 -14.60
CA THR A 550 -17.29 -15.88 -14.69
C THR A 550 -16.89 -16.89 -13.60
N LYS A 551 -17.87 -17.32 -12.81
CA LYS A 551 -17.74 -18.37 -11.81
C LYS A 551 -18.14 -19.71 -12.43
N HIS A 552 -17.30 -20.72 -12.26
CA HIS A 552 -17.52 -22.10 -12.70
C HIS A 552 -17.64 -22.99 -11.47
N LYS A 553 -18.85 -23.48 -11.19
CA LYS A 553 -19.10 -24.43 -10.09
C LYS A 553 -18.78 -25.84 -10.58
N THR A 554 -17.94 -26.55 -9.85
CA THR A 554 -17.74 -27.98 -10.03
C THR A 554 -18.88 -28.71 -9.28
N GLN A 555 -19.65 -29.52 -9.97
CA GLN A 555 -20.66 -30.40 -9.35
C GLN A 555 -19.98 -31.58 -8.68
#